data_270a496e1cf5d72adc4ab7ada1ecdbdb
#
_entry.id   270a496e1cf5d72adc4ab7ada1ecdbdb
#
_cell.length_a   1.000
_cell.length_b   1.000
_cell.length_c   1.000
_cell.angle_alpha   90.00
_cell.angle_beta   90.00
_cell.angle_gamma   90.00
#
_symmetry.space_group_name_H-M   'P 1'
#
loop_
_entity.id
_entity.type
_entity.pdbx_description
1 polymer ?
#
loop_
_entity_poly.entity_id
_entity_poly.type
_entity_poly.pdbx_seq_one_letter_code
_entity_poly.pdbx_strand_id
1 'polypeptide(L)' 'MTQYMVYLTAQSEEEATRIGAELVGQRLAACANIIGTSKSFFWWNGAVQSESETVMILKTSDKKIDLLISTAQELHS' A
#
# COMPACT_ATOMS: atom_id res chain seq x y z
N MET A 1 -6.62 -21.78 5.97
CA MET A 1 -5.89 -20.80 5.14
C MET A 1 -6.03 -19.41 5.77
N THR A 2 -4.91 -18.76 6.01
CA THR A 2 -4.92 -17.45 6.66
C THR A 2 -5.01 -16.35 5.60
N GLN A 3 -5.85 -15.38 5.87
CA GLN A 3 -5.99 -14.19 5.03
C GLN A 3 -5.36 -13.00 5.74
N TYR A 4 -4.79 -12.10 4.98
CA TYR A 4 -4.14 -10.91 5.50
C TYR A 4 -4.67 -9.66 4.82
N MET A 5 -4.72 -8.59 5.58
CA MET A 5 -4.93 -7.26 5.04
C MET A 5 -3.60 -6.52 5.10
N VAL A 6 -3.17 -5.97 3.97
CA VAL A 6 -1.92 -5.24 3.89
C VAL A 6 -2.22 -3.76 3.71
N TYR A 7 -1.71 -2.96 4.62
CA TYR A 7 -1.84 -1.51 4.57
C TYR A 7 -0.66 -0.94 3.79
N LEU A 8 -0.96 -0.15 2.77
CA LEU A 8 0.06 0.47 1.94
C LEU A 8 -0.27 1.93 1.73
N THR A 9 0.73 2.79 1.82
CA THR A 9 0.57 4.20 1.48
C THR A 9 1.39 4.54 0.25
N ALA A 10 0.86 5.43 -0.58
CA ALA A 10 1.52 5.90 -1.78
C ALA A 10 1.45 7.42 -1.82
N GLN A 11 2.32 8.04 -2.61
CA GLN A 11 2.39 9.49 -2.70
C GLN A 11 1.17 10.12 -3.38
N SER A 12 0.48 9.34 -4.21
CA SER A 12 -0.68 9.83 -4.96
C SER A 12 -1.65 8.69 -5.23
N GLU A 13 -2.87 9.06 -5.59
CA GLU A 13 -3.87 8.07 -6.02
C GLU A 13 -3.41 7.37 -7.29
N GLU A 14 -2.74 8.08 -8.18
CA GLU A 14 -2.18 7.51 -9.40
C GLU A 14 -1.19 6.40 -9.11
N GLU A 15 -0.26 6.63 -8.17
CA GLU A 15 0.70 5.63 -7.77
C GLU A 15 0.02 4.44 -7.12
N ALA A 16 -0.93 4.69 -6.22
CA ALA A 16 -1.67 3.62 -5.55
C ALA A 16 -2.44 2.77 -6.58
N THR A 17 -3.07 3.41 -7.55
CA THR A 17 -3.80 2.71 -8.61
C THR A 17 -2.86 1.81 -9.42
N ARG A 18 -1.71 2.32 -9.80
CA ARG A 18 -0.72 1.56 -10.57
C ARG A 18 -0.24 0.34 -9.79
N ILE A 19 0.13 0.55 -8.54
CA ILE A 19 0.63 -0.54 -7.69
C ILE A 19 -0.46 -1.57 -7.44
N GLY A 20 -1.65 -1.13 -7.07
CA GLY A 20 -2.77 -2.02 -6.79
C GLY A 20 -3.18 -2.86 -7.99
N ALA A 21 -3.29 -2.23 -9.16
CA ALA A 21 -3.65 -2.94 -10.38
C ALA A 21 -2.60 -4.00 -10.74
N GLU A 22 -1.32 -3.66 -10.56
CA GLU A 22 -0.24 -4.59 -10.86
C GLU A 22 -0.25 -5.79 -9.91
N LEU A 23 -0.43 -5.55 -8.61
CA LEU A 23 -0.45 -6.63 -7.63
C LEU A 23 -1.65 -7.56 -7.82
N VAL A 24 -2.81 -7.01 -8.13
CA VAL A 24 -3.99 -7.82 -8.42
C VAL A 24 -3.81 -8.55 -9.75
N GLY A 25 -3.26 -7.87 -10.76
CA GLY A 25 -3.01 -8.47 -12.07
C GLY A 25 -2.07 -9.65 -12.01
N GLN A 26 -1.06 -9.59 -11.15
CA GLN A 26 -0.12 -10.70 -10.94
C GLN A 26 -0.66 -11.75 -9.97
N ARG A 27 -1.89 -11.59 -9.49
CA ARG A 27 -2.56 -12.51 -8.56
C ARG A 27 -1.85 -12.60 -7.21
N LEU A 28 -1.11 -11.57 -6.83
CA LEU A 28 -0.47 -11.47 -5.52
C LEU A 28 -1.45 -10.92 -4.49
N ALA A 29 -2.45 -10.19 -4.92
CA ALA A 29 -3.55 -9.73 -4.08
C ALA A 29 -4.87 -10.17 -4.69
N ALA A 30 -5.81 -10.56 -3.86
CA ALA A 30 -7.16 -10.90 -4.31
C ALA A 30 -7.93 -9.64 -4.69
N CYS A 31 -7.69 -8.55 -3.96
CA CYS A 31 -8.27 -7.25 -4.30
C CYS A 31 -7.44 -6.14 -3.68
N ALA A 32 -7.63 -4.93 -4.19
CA ALA A 32 -7.01 -3.73 -3.68
C ALA A 32 -8.09 -2.65 -3.58
N ASN A 33 -8.13 -1.95 -2.46
CA ASN A 33 -9.11 -0.91 -2.20
C ASN A 33 -8.39 0.38 -1.88
N ILE A 34 -8.58 1.40 -2.69
CA ILE A 34 -8.06 2.73 -2.40
C ILE A 34 -9.06 3.40 -1.46
N ILE A 35 -8.61 3.69 -0.24
CA ILE A 35 -9.48 4.20 0.81
C ILE A 35 -9.62 5.72 0.72
N GLY A 36 -8.54 6.40 0.43
CA GLY A 36 -8.55 7.86 0.35
C GLY A 36 -7.25 8.45 0.86
N THR A 37 -7.30 9.74 1.17
CA THR A 37 -6.14 10.48 1.64
C THR A 37 -6.05 10.41 3.15
N SER A 38 -4.86 10.10 3.64
CA SER A 38 -4.53 10.15 5.07
C SER A 38 -3.56 11.30 5.30
N LYS A 39 -3.78 12.04 6.37
CA LYS A 39 -2.86 13.09 6.78
C LYS A 39 -2.11 12.60 8.00
N SER A 40 -0.77 12.49 7.87
CA SER A 40 0.10 11.97 8.92
C SER A 40 0.89 13.08 9.57
N PHE A 41 1.05 13.00 10.88
CA PHE A 41 1.84 13.95 11.65
C PHE A 41 3.01 13.21 12.30
N PHE A 42 4.19 13.81 12.26
CA PHE A 42 5.38 13.17 12.80
C PHE A 42 6.42 14.21 13.19
N TRP A 43 7.35 13.81 14.05
CA TRP A 43 8.45 14.66 14.45
C TRP A 43 9.61 14.55 13.45
N TRP A 44 10.11 15.69 13.02
CA TRP A 44 11.24 15.76 12.13
C TRP A 44 12.02 17.04 12.39
N ASN A 45 13.33 16.93 12.65
CA ASN A 45 14.21 18.08 12.92
C ASN A 45 13.65 18.99 14.03
N GLY A 46 13.15 18.42 15.11
CA GLY A 46 12.68 19.17 16.27
C GLY A 46 11.33 19.85 16.09
N ALA A 47 10.58 19.53 15.05
CA ALA A 47 9.26 20.14 14.80
C ALA A 47 8.27 19.08 14.31
N VAL A 48 7.00 19.34 14.55
CA VAL A 48 5.92 18.50 14.02
C VAL A 48 5.72 18.82 12.56
N GLN A 49 5.83 17.80 11.72
CA GLN A 49 5.59 17.90 10.27
C GLN A 49 4.31 17.17 9.92
N SER A 50 3.77 17.44 8.74
CA SER A 50 2.62 16.69 8.25
C SER A 50 2.82 16.35 6.77
N GLU A 51 2.29 15.19 6.38
CA GLU A 51 2.28 14.74 5.00
C GLU A 51 0.93 14.13 4.68
N SER A 52 0.53 14.26 3.43
CA SER A 52 -0.67 13.59 2.92
C SER A 52 -0.26 12.43 2.06
N GLU A 53 -0.92 11.29 2.24
CA GLU A 53 -0.63 10.07 1.51
C GLU A 53 -1.94 9.42 1.09
N THR A 54 -1.90 8.66 0.00
CA THR A 54 -3.05 7.85 -0.41
C THR A 54 -2.93 6.49 0.26
N VAL A 55 -4.00 6.06 0.91
CA VAL A 55 -4.06 4.79 1.63
C VAL A 55 -4.73 3.74 0.77
N MET A 56 -4.13 2.57 0.69
CA MET A 56 -4.68 1.43 -0.01
C MET A 56 -4.63 0.20 0.89
N ILE A 57 -5.70 -0.59 0.89
CA ILE A 57 -5.75 -1.87 1.59
C ILE A 57 -5.77 -2.97 0.55
N LEU A 58 -4.87 -3.94 0.70
CA LEU A 58 -4.83 -5.11 -0.16
C LEU A 58 -5.19 -6.34 0.66
N LYS A 59 -5.84 -7.30 0.03
CA LYS A 59 -6.17 -8.57 0.69
C LYS A 59 -5.43 -9.69 -0.01
N THR A 60 -4.77 -10.54 0.77
CA THR A 60 -3.96 -11.62 0.22
C THR A 60 -3.95 -12.82 1.18
N SER A 61 -3.31 -13.89 0.75
CA SER A 61 -3.20 -15.12 1.54
C SER A 61 -1.80 -15.28 2.11
N ASP A 62 -1.68 -16.20 3.05
CA ASP A 62 -0.40 -16.56 3.66
C ASP A 62 0.62 -17.06 2.62
N LYS A 63 0.15 -17.66 1.54
CA LYS A 63 1.05 -18.17 0.50
C LYS A 63 1.65 -17.07 -0.35
N LYS A 64 1.01 -15.90 -0.41
CA LYS A 64 1.39 -14.84 -1.34
C LYS A 64 1.88 -13.57 -0.68
N ILE A 65 1.72 -13.45 0.63
CA ILE A 65 2.01 -12.18 1.31
C ILE A 65 3.46 -11.74 1.18
N ASP A 66 4.41 -12.68 1.29
CA ASP A 66 5.84 -12.31 1.20
C ASP A 66 6.19 -11.79 -0.18
N LEU A 67 5.71 -12.46 -1.22
CA LEU A 67 5.95 -12.00 -2.59
C LEU A 67 5.21 -10.71 -2.90
N LEU A 68 4.01 -10.54 -2.33
CA LEU A 68 3.28 -9.28 -2.47
C LEU A 68 4.08 -8.12 -1.89
N ILE A 69 4.62 -8.29 -0.69
CA ILE A 69 5.37 -7.23 -0.02
C ILE A 69 6.63 -6.88 -0.82
N SER A 70 7.41 -7.88 -1.26
CA SER A 70 8.62 -7.61 -2.03
C SER A 70 8.32 -6.96 -3.37
N THR A 71 7.26 -7.40 -4.05
CA THR A 71 6.88 -6.81 -5.33
C THR A 71 6.37 -5.38 -5.15
N ALA A 72 5.59 -5.13 -4.10
CA ALA A 72 5.12 -3.78 -3.79
C ALA A 72 6.29 -2.83 -3.53
N GLN A 73 7.33 -3.30 -2.83
CA GLN A 73 8.53 -2.50 -2.58
C GLN A 73 9.26 -2.15 -3.88
N GLU A 74 9.29 -3.06 -4.83
CA GLU A 74 9.90 -2.80 -6.14
C GLU A 74 9.11 -1.78 -6.95
N LEU A 75 7.78 -1.80 -6.84
CA LEU A 75 6.90 -0.90 -7.59
C LEU A 75 6.79 0.48 -6.96
N HIS A 76 7.07 0.59 -5.67
CA HIS A 76 6.91 1.82 -4.91
C HIS A 76 8.06 2.78 -5.20
N SER A 77 7.73 4.05 -5.38
CA SER A 77 8.72 5.08 -5.60
C SER A 77 9.40 5.54 -4.30
#